data_8583d7ca32554eed0e6ceaa821868551
#
_entry.id   8583d7ca32554eed0e6ceaa821868551
#
_cell.length_a   1.000
_cell.length_b   1.000
_cell.length_c   1.000
_cell.angle_alpha   90.00
_cell.angle_beta   90.00
_cell.angle_gamma   90.00
#
_symmetry.space_group_name_H-M   'P 1'
#
loop_
_entity.id
_entity.type
_entity.pdbx_description
1 polymer ?
#
loop_
_entity_poly.entity_id
_entity_poly.type
_entity_poly.pdbx_seq_one_letter_code
_entity_poly.pdbx_strand_id
1 'polypeptide(L)'
;MAKKEEIKITALYERLSRGDEQTGESNSIQNQKKYLEEYARQKGLRNIRHFYDDGYSGTNFNRPGFAALLEEIEAGHVEVLIVKDLSRFGRNYLQVGYYTEILFPKKGVRFIAINNNVDSATPQDNDFTPFLNIMNEWYAKDTSKGRFSFRLTAPYSEERRKAASEAAKQNSVNKL
;
A
#
# COMPACT_ATOMS: atom_id res chain seq x y z
N MET A 1 24.15 23.42 -12.26
CA MET A 1 23.79 22.06 -12.70
C MET A 1 22.30 21.83 -12.40
N ALA A 2 21.49 21.66 -13.43
CA ALA A 2 20.08 21.38 -13.26
C ALA A 2 19.94 20.00 -12.58
N LYS A 3 19.31 19.96 -11.41
CA LYS A 3 18.95 18.74 -10.71
C LYS A 3 18.00 17.98 -11.66
N LYS A 4 18.44 16.84 -12.16
CA LYS A 4 17.61 15.96 -12.99
C LYS A 4 16.39 15.63 -12.14
N GLU A 5 15.22 16.16 -12.48
CA GLU A 5 13.98 15.82 -11.83
C GLU A 5 13.79 14.30 -12.02
N GLU A 6 13.92 13.54 -10.96
CA GLU A 6 13.59 12.12 -10.98
C GLU A 6 12.09 11.99 -11.25
N ILE A 7 11.77 11.39 -12.38
CA ILE A 7 10.38 11.17 -12.80
C ILE A 7 9.74 10.23 -11.80
N LYS A 8 8.85 10.76 -10.97
CA LYS A 8 8.11 9.98 -9.99
C LYS A 8 7.06 9.10 -10.65
N ILE A 9 6.74 7.99 -10.03
CA ILE A 9 5.79 7.00 -10.53
C ILE A 9 4.43 7.11 -9.84
N THR A 10 3.39 6.72 -10.60
CA THR A 10 2.07 6.38 -10.07
C THR A 10 2.05 4.88 -9.81
N ALA A 11 2.10 4.49 -8.54
CA ALA A 11 2.05 3.10 -8.13
C ALA A 11 0.60 2.61 -8.07
N LEU A 12 0.32 1.49 -8.70
CA LEU A 12 -0.95 0.77 -8.59
C LEU A 12 -0.70 -0.51 -7.79
N TYR A 13 -1.46 -0.70 -6.72
CA TYR A 13 -1.29 -1.88 -5.87
C TYR A 13 -2.54 -2.77 -5.90
N GLU A 14 -2.32 -4.02 -6.28
CA GLU A 14 -3.35 -5.04 -6.38
C GLU A 14 -3.08 -6.19 -5.41
N ARG A 15 -4.13 -6.73 -4.81
CA ARG A 15 -4.04 -7.90 -3.94
C ARG A 15 -5.23 -8.83 -4.11
N LEU A 16 -4.93 -10.11 -4.18
CA LEU A 16 -5.92 -11.18 -4.14
C LEU A 16 -5.54 -12.17 -3.02
N SER A 17 -6.48 -12.53 -2.17
CA SER A 17 -6.29 -13.60 -1.19
C SER A 17 -6.86 -14.91 -1.72
N ARG A 18 -6.36 -16.05 -1.24
CA ARG A 18 -6.85 -17.37 -1.62
C ARG A 18 -8.35 -17.58 -1.38
N GLY A 19 -8.95 -16.84 -0.43
CA GLY A 19 -10.38 -16.88 -0.17
C GLY A 19 -11.22 -16.03 -1.12
N ASP A 20 -10.61 -15.12 -1.87
CA ASP A 20 -11.30 -14.22 -2.80
C ASP A 20 -11.50 -14.85 -4.19
N GLU A 21 -10.82 -15.97 -4.49
CA GLU A 21 -10.92 -16.68 -5.78
C GLU A 21 -12.33 -17.23 -6.05
N GLN A 22 -13.14 -17.41 -5.01
CA GLN A 22 -14.50 -17.96 -5.12
C GLN A 22 -15.58 -16.90 -5.45
N THR A 23 -15.24 -15.64 -5.50
CA THR A 23 -16.22 -14.53 -5.64
C THR A 23 -16.35 -13.96 -7.06
N GLY A 24 -15.86 -14.66 -8.10
CA GLY A 24 -16.07 -14.33 -9.50
C GLY A 24 -14.98 -13.46 -10.15
N GLU A 25 -15.06 -13.32 -11.46
CA GLU A 25 -14.05 -12.70 -12.33
C GLU A 25 -13.70 -11.25 -11.98
N SER A 26 -14.59 -10.50 -11.32
CA SER A 26 -14.38 -9.09 -10.99
C SER A 26 -13.25 -8.82 -9.97
N ASN A 27 -12.77 -9.85 -9.28
CA ASN A 27 -11.75 -9.71 -8.23
C ASN A 27 -10.36 -10.21 -8.65
N SER A 28 -10.20 -10.71 -9.87
CA SER A 28 -8.88 -11.16 -10.34
C SER A 28 -7.86 -10.01 -10.34
N ILE A 29 -6.58 -10.35 -10.19
CA ILE A 29 -5.47 -9.36 -10.30
C ILE A 29 -5.54 -8.62 -11.63
N GLN A 30 -5.84 -9.30 -12.73
CA GLN A 30 -5.93 -8.69 -14.06
C GLN A 30 -7.06 -7.66 -14.15
N ASN A 31 -8.22 -7.96 -13.57
CA ASN A 31 -9.34 -7.02 -13.52
C ASN A 31 -9.03 -5.82 -12.64
N GLN A 32 -8.36 -6.02 -11.50
CA GLN A 32 -7.90 -4.92 -10.66
C GLN A 32 -6.92 -4.02 -11.43
N LYS A 33 -5.92 -4.59 -12.13
CA LYS A 33 -4.97 -3.83 -12.95
C LYS A 33 -5.67 -2.94 -13.96
N LYS A 34 -6.57 -3.51 -14.78
CA LYS A 34 -7.35 -2.74 -15.77
C LYS A 34 -8.16 -1.62 -15.12
N TYR A 35 -8.81 -1.89 -14.01
CA TYR A 35 -9.62 -0.93 -13.29
C TYR A 35 -8.78 0.24 -12.76
N LEU A 36 -7.64 -0.04 -12.15
CA LEU A 36 -6.74 0.99 -11.61
C LEU A 36 -6.07 1.80 -12.73
N GLU A 37 -5.67 1.15 -13.84
CA GLU A 37 -5.12 1.85 -15.00
C GLU A 37 -6.13 2.81 -15.64
N GLU A 38 -7.36 2.37 -15.80
CA GLU A 38 -8.45 3.20 -16.34
C GLU A 38 -8.65 4.44 -15.47
N TYR A 39 -8.74 4.26 -14.15
CA TYR A 39 -8.85 5.38 -13.21
C TYR A 39 -7.66 6.33 -13.31
N ALA A 40 -6.44 5.81 -13.33
CA ALA A 40 -5.23 6.61 -13.43
C ALA A 40 -5.21 7.45 -14.73
N ARG A 41 -5.59 6.86 -15.87
CA ARG A 41 -5.71 7.57 -17.14
C ARG A 41 -6.76 8.68 -17.10
N GLN A 42 -7.94 8.40 -16.56
CA GLN A 42 -9.01 9.40 -16.42
C GLN A 42 -8.59 10.59 -15.55
N LYS A 43 -7.73 10.36 -14.55
CA LYS A 43 -7.15 11.40 -13.69
C LYS A 43 -5.89 12.06 -14.28
N GLY A 44 -5.45 11.67 -15.48
CA GLY A 44 -4.26 12.21 -16.12
C GLY A 44 -2.95 11.82 -15.44
N LEU A 45 -2.95 10.76 -14.60
CA LEU A 45 -1.78 10.26 -13.91
C LEU A 45 -0.90 9.45 -14.87
N ARG A 46 0.41 9.65 -14.78
CA ARG A 46 1.40 9.08 -15.71
C ARG A 46 2.40 8.19 -14.98
N ASN A 47 3.30 7.56 -15.73
CA ASN A 47 4.36 6.70 -15.20
C ASN A 47 3.81 5.58 -14.31
N ILE A 48 2.83 4.87 -14.80
CA ILE A 48 2.14 3.79 -14.10
C ILE A 48 3.08 2.61 -13.88
N ARG A 49 3.14 2.11 -12.65
CA ARG A 49 3.85 0.88 -12.28
C ARG A 49 2.99 0.04 -11.34
N HIS A 50 2.85 -1.24 -11.67
CA HIS A 50 2.08 -2.19 -10.86
C HIS A 50 2.94 -2.87 -9.80
N PHE A 51 2.34 -3.03 -8.62
CA PHE A 51 2.82 -3.85 -7.52
C PHE A 51 1.67 -4.76 -7.10
N TYR A 52 1.89 -6.06 -7.02
CA TYR A 52 0.80 -6.97 -6.72
C TYR A 52 1.24 -8.14 -5.84
N ASP A 53 0.28 -8.65 -5.08
CA ASP A 53 0.41 -9.83 -4.26
C ASP A 53 -0.79 -10.76 -4.48
N ASP A 54 -0.53 -11.90 -5.10
CA ASP A 54 -1.52 -12.94 -5.36
C ASP A 54 -1.40 -14.06 -4.33
N GLY A 55 -2.53 -14.46 -3.74
CA GLY A 55 -2.58 -15.49 -2.70
C GLY A 55 -2.19 -15.03 -1.30
N TYR A 56 -2.00 -13.73 -1.06
CA TYR A 56 -1.61 -13.16 0.22
C TYR A 56 -2.79 -12.56 0.99
N SER A 57 -2.83 -12.82 2.32
CA SER A 57 -3.85 -12.25 3.19
C SER A 57 -3.69 -10.75 3.38
N GLY A 58 -4.80 -10.04 3.58
CA GLY A 58 -4.81 -8.63 3.98
C GLY A 58 -4.51 -8.38 5.46
N THR A 59 -4.37 -9.42 6.28
CA THR A 59 -4.21 -9.29 7.74
C THR A 59 -2.81 -8.86 8.17
N ASN A 60 -1.80 -9.03 7.31
CA ASN A 60 -0.44 -8.56 7.55
C ASN A 60 0.12 -7.91 6.27
N PHE A 61 1.22 -7.18 6.43
CA PHE A 61 1.94 -6.52 5.33
C PHE A 61 3.24 -7.23 4.93
N ASN A 62 3.44 -8.45 5.40
CA ASN A 62 4.60 -9.27 5.00
C ASN A 62 4.33 -9.93 3.63
N ARG A 63 4.36 -9.12 2.60
CA ARG A 63 4.01 -9.45 1.21
C ARG A 63 5.09 -8.91 0.28
N PRO A 64 5.60 -9.71 -0.67
CA PRO A 64 6.73 -9.29 -1.53
C PRO A 64 6.40 -8.11 -2.43
N GLY A 65 5.21 -8.03 -3.03
CA GLY A 65 4.80 -6.90 -3.85
C GLY A 65 4.65 -5.61 -3.05
N PHE A 66 4.09 -5.70 -1.83
CA PHE A 66 4.03 -4.57 -0.93
C PHE A 66 5.41 -4.13 -0.42
N ALA A 67 6.31 -5.07 -0.15
CA ALA A 67 7.68 -4.75 0.24
C ALA A 67 8.41 -3.98 -0.87
N ALA A 68 8.30 -4.41 -2.12
CA ALA A 68 8.87 -3.70 -3.27
C ALA A 68 8.27 -2.29 -3.44
N LEU A 69 6.96 -2.14 -3.22
CA LEU A 69 6.31 -0.83 -3.21
C LEU A 69 6.87 0.09 -2.11
N LEU A 70 7.06 -0.44 -0.90
CA LEU A 70 7.62 0.34 0.22
C LEU A 70 9.06 0.79 -0.06
N GLU A 71 9.88 -0.03 -0.69
CA GLU A 71 11.24 0.35 -1.09
C GLU A 71 11.22 1.56 -2.03
N GLU A 72 10.34 1.58 -3.02
CA GLU A 72 10.17 2.71 -3.94
C GLU A 72 9.63 3.97 -3.23
N ILE A 73 8.71 3.81 -2.27
CA ILE A 73 8.21 4.91 -1.45
C ILE A 73 9.33 5.48 -0.57
N GLU A 74 10.09 4.62 0.10
CA GLU A 74 11.22 5.03 0.96
C GLU A 74 12.31 5.74 0.15
N ALA A 75 12.57 5.31 -1.08
CA ALA A 75 13.49 5.95 -2.00
C ALA A 75 12.98 7.30 -2.55
N GLY A 76 11.68 7.62 -2.34
CA GLY A 76 11.07 8.87 -2.81
C GLY A 76 10.64 8.85 -4.28
N HIS A 77 10.57 7.68 -4.90
CA HIS A 77 10.22 7.51 -6.32
C HIS A 77 8.71 7.53 -6.57
N VAL A 78 7.87 7.37 -5.54
CA VAL A 78 6.41 7.31 -5.69
C VAL A 78 5.79 8.67 -5.39
N GLU A 79 4.94 9.15 -6.30
CA GLU A 79 4.13 10.36 -6.12
C GLU A 79 2.70 10.02 -5.69
N VAL A 80 2.10 9.01 -6.33
CA VAL A 80 0.72 8.59 -6.08
C VAL A 80 0.67 7.09 -5.89
N LEU A 81 -0.07 6.64 -4.88
CA LEU A 81 -0.42 5.24 -4.67
C LEU A 81 -1.93 5.06 -4.79
N ILE A 82 -2.36 4.17 -5.68
CA ILE A 82 -3.77 3.88 -5.93
C ILE A 82 -4.06 2.42 -5.60
N VAL A 83 -5.13 2.20 -4.86
CA VAL A 83 -5.71 0.88 -4.59
C VAL A 83 -7.19 0.86 -4.96
N LYS A 84 -7.73 -0.32 -5.25
CA LYS A 84 -9.16 -0.45 -5.54
C LYS A 84 -10.00 -0.08 -4.33
N ASP A 85 -9.65 -0.64 -3.19
CA ASP A 85 -10.29 -0.38 -1.91
C ASP A 85 -9.29 -0.64 -0.76
N LEU A 86 -9.63 -0.16 0.44
CA LEU A 86 -8.79 -0.31 1.62
C LEU A 86 -8.57 -1.77 2.02
N SER A 87 -9.51 -2.68 1.73
CA SER A 87 -9.35 -4.11 2.02
C SER A 87 -8.25 -4.75 1.16
N ARG A 88 -8.02 -4.25 -0.05
CA ARG A 88 -6.90 -4.67 -0.91
C ARG A 88 -5.58 -4.14 -0.38
N PHE A 89 -5.56 -2.92 0.14
CA PHE A 89 -4.38 -2.38 0.79
C PHE A 89 -4.02 -3.19 2.06
N GLY A 90 -4.96 -3.33 3.01
CA GLY A 90 -4.76 -4.13 4.21
C GLY A 90 -5.98 -4.16 5.11
N ARG A 91 -6.05 -5.17 5.98
CA ARG A 91 -7.11 -5.35 6.97
C ARG A 91 -6.65 -5.10 8.40
N ASN A 92 -5.36 -4.85 8.59
CA ASN A 92 -4.81 -4.43 9.89
C ASN A 92 -4.90 -2.90 10.00
N TYR A 93 -5.92 -2.42 10.70
CA TYR A 93 -6.22 -0.99 10.81
C TYR A 93 -5.09 -0.15 11.42
N LEU A 94 -4.32 -0.70 12.36
CA LEU A 94 -3.18 0.02 12.96
C LEU A 94 -2.06 0.22 11.94
N GLN A 95 -1.75 -0.81 11.15
CA GLN A 95 -0.74 -0.71 10.10
C GLN A 95 -1.22 0.15 8.94
N VAL A 96 -2.49 0.01 8.53
CA VAL A 96 -3.09 0.89 7.50
C VAL A 96 -3.01 2.34 7.97
N GLY A 97 -3.43 2.66 9.21
CA GLY A 97 -3.34 3.99 9.77
C GLY A 97 -1.90 4.53 9.81
N TYR A 98 -0.93 3.72 10.21
CA TYR A 98 0.47 4.13 10.19
C TYR A 98 0.94 4.54 8.77
N TYR A 99 0.62 3.73 7.77
CA TYR A 99 1.01 4.04 6.39
C TYR A 99 0.32 5.28 5.86
N THR A 100 -1.00 5.39 6.02
CA THR A 100 -1.79 6.46 5.43
C THR A 100 -1.66 7.79 6.16
N GLU A 101 -1.51 7.76 7.50
CA GLU A 101 -1.48 8.96 8.33
C GLU A 101 -0.06 9.47 8.61
N ILE A 102 0.93 8.60 8.60
CA ILE A 102 2.30 8.94 9.00
C ILE A 102 3.28 8.81 7.85
N LEU A 103 3.43 7.60 7.28
CA LEU A 103 4.49 7.33 6.32
C LEU A 103 4.25 8.03 4.97
N PHE A 104 3.07 7.89 4.39
CA PHE A 104 2.77 8.47 3.08
C PHE A 104 2.80 9.99 3.10
N PRO A 105 2.19 10.71 4.06
CA PRO A 105 2.35 12.14 4.18
C PRO A 105 3.81 12.58 4.35
N LYS A 106 4.57 11.87 5.19
CA LYS A 106 6.00 12.15 5.41
C LYS A 106 6.84 12.00 4.15
N LYS A 107 6.47 11.08 3.27
CA LYS A 107 7.15 10.82 1.98
C LYS A 107 6.56 11.62 0.81
N GLY A 108 5.52 12.41 1.05
CA GLY A 108 4.84 13.19 0.02
C GLY A 108 4.07 12.31 -0.98
N VAL A 109 3.58 11.15 -0.55
CA VAL A 109 2.80 10.22 -1.37
C VAL A 109 1.32 10.51 -1.20
N ARG A 110 0.64 10.80 -2.32
CA ARG A 110 -0.82 10.88 -2.38
C ARG A 110 -1.41 9.46 -2.38
N PHE A 111 -2.31 9.18 -1.45
CA PHE A 111 -2.98 7.87 -1.34
C PHE A 111 -4.43 7.95 -1.80
N ILE A 112 -4.83 7.03 -2.69
CA ILE A 112 -6.19 6.95 -3.24
C ILE A 112 -6.72 5.53 -3.08
N ALA A 113 -7.90 5.39 -2.42
CA ALA A 113 -8.67 4.15 -2.41
C ALA A 113 -10.02 4.41 -3.09
N ILE A 114 -10.16 3.92 -4.33
CA ILE A 114 -11.22 4.35 -5.26
C ILE A 114 -12.61 4.06 -4.71
N ASN A 115 -12.88 2.80 -4.35
CA ASN A 115 -14.22 2.37 -3.91
C ASN A 115 -14.62 2.93 -2.54
N ASN A 116 -13.67 3.46 -1.79
CA ASN A 116 -13.94 4.09 -0.49
C ASN A 116 -14.01 5.62 -0.57
N ASN A 117 -13.84 6.21 -1.76
CA ASN A 117 -13.74 7.64 -1.98
C ASN A 117 -12.70 8.33 -1.09
N VAL A 118 -11.58 7.64 -0.83
CA VAL A 118 -10.47 8.19 -0.07
C VAL A 118 -9.44 8.77 -1.04
N ASP A 119 -9.11 10.03 -0.85
CA ASP A 119 -8.04 10.73 -1.57
C ASP A 119 -7.35 11.71 -0.64
N SER A 120 -6.10 11.44 -0.29
CA SER A 120 -5.35 12.25 0.66
C SER A 120 -5.00 13.66 0.16
N ALA A 121 -5.19 13.95 -1.14
CA ALA A 121 -4.91 15.28 -1.70
C ALA A 121 -6.10 16.24 -1.68
N THR A 122 -7.32 15.78 -1.39
CA THR A 122 -8.52 16.61 -1.33
C THR A 122 -8.81 17.08 0.10
N PRO A 123 -8.45 18.32 0.49
CA PRO A 123 -8.59 18.81 1.87
C PRO A 123 -10.04 18.95 2.34
N GLN A 124 -10.98 19.07 1.41
CA GLN A 124 -12.41 19.23 1.71
C GLN A 124 -13.15 17.89 1.89
N ASP A 125 -12.60 16.83 1.30
CA ASP A 125 -13.03 15.44 1.48
C ASP A 125 -12.11 14.69 2.46
N ASN A 126 -11.21 15.39 3.13
CA ASN A 126 -10.44 14.91 4.28
C ASN A 126 -11.34 14.71 5.50
N ASP A 127 -12.58 14.42 5.24
CA ASP A 127 -13.36 13.71 6.19
C ASP A 127 -12.83 12.26 6.21
N PHE A 128 -11.76 12.05 6.99
CA PHE A 128 -11.30 10.70 7.34
C PHE A 128 -12.42 9.88 7.99
N THR A 129 -13.61 10.47 8.14
CA THR A 129 -14.78 9.82 8.70
C THR A 129 -15.12 8.52 7.95
N PRO A 130 -15.12 8.43 6.61
CA PRO A 130 -15.31 7.16 5.94
C PRO A 130 -14.22 6.15 6.26
N PHE A 131 -12.96 6.59 6.33
CA PHE A 131 -11.83 5.75 6.69
C PHE A 131 -11.91 5.31 8.16
N LEU A 132 -12.16 6.25 9.08
CA LEU A 132 -12.35 5.97 10.51
C LEU A 132 -13.54 5.05 10.75
N ASN A 133 -14.63 5.20 10.02
CA ASN A 133 -15.80 4.32 10.11
C ASN A 133 -15.47 2.89 9.66
N ILE A 134 -14.74 2.74 8.55
CA ILE A 134 -14.27 1.43 8.08
C ILE A 134 -13.30 0.82 9.09
N MET A 135 -12.39 1.60 9.64
CA MET A 135 -11.46 1.15 10.68
C MET A 135 -12.19 0.72 11.94
N ASN A 136 -13.18 1.48 12.37
CA ASN A 136 -14.01 1.17 13.53
C ASN A 136 -14.84 -0.11 13.29
N GLU A 137 -15.37 -0.30 12.07
CA GLU A 137 -16.09 -1.49 11.69
C GLU A 137 -15.20 -2.74 11.70
N TRP A 138 -13.96 -2.61 11.21
CA TRP A 138 -12.97 -3.69 11.26
C TRP A 138 -12.55 -4.00 12.70
N TYR A 139 -12.35 -2.96 13.52
CA TYR A 139 -12.05 -3.12 14.93
C TYR A 139 -13.17 -3.86 15.67
N ALA A 140 -14.41 -3.48 15.45
CA ALA A 140 -15.57 -4.14 16.04
C ALA A 140 -15.70 -5.62 15.61
N LYS A 141 -15.42 -5.92 14.34
CA LYS A 141 -15.41 -7.30 13.83
C LYS A 141 -14.28 -8.15 14.42
N ASP A 142 -13.12 -7.58 14.65
CA ASP A 142 -11.97 -8.29 15.22
C ASP A 142 -12.13 -8.52 16.72
N THR A 143 -12.66 -7.54 17.45
CA THR A 143 -12.97 -7.68 18.91
C THR A 143 -14.08 -8.69 19.16
N SER A 144 -15.10 -8.77 18.30
CA SER A 144 -16.18 -9.75 18.42
C SER A 144 -15.72 -11.20 18.21
N LYS A 145 -14.59 -11.40 17.53
CA LYS A 145 -13.98 -12.71 17.28
C LYS A 145 -12.92 -13.14 18.30
N GLY A 146 -12.74 -12.36 19.39
CA GLY A 146 -11.80 -12.68 20.48
C GLY A 146 -10.32 -12.71 20.05
N ARG A 147 -9.97 -12.13 18.89
CA ARG A 147 -8.62 -12.12 18.34
C ARG A 147 -7.85 -10.83 18.65
N PHE A 148 -7.93 -10.36 19.88
CA PHE A 148 -7.11 -9.24 20.30
C PHE A 148 -5.75 -9.75 20.80
N SER A 149 -4.83 -9.96 19.89
CA SER A 149 -3.41 -10.06 20.23
C SER A 149 -2.74 -8.75 19.80
N PHE A 150 -2.61 -7.86 20.76
CA PHE A 150 -1.86 -6.62 20.62
C PHE A 150 -0.37 -6.96 20.55
N ARG A 151 0.09 -7.32 19.37
CA ARG A 151 1.51 -7.35 19.09
C ARG A 151 1.81 -6.15 18.20
N LEU A 152 2.20 -5.05 18.83
CA LEU A 152 2.94 -3.98 18.16
C LEU A 152 4.28 -4.57 17.68
N THR A 153 4.25 -5.34 16.63
CA THR A 153 5.44 -5.51 15.82
C THR A 153 5.54 -4.21 15.04
N ALA A 154 6.38 -3.31 15.54
CA ALA A 154 6.78 -2.14 14.78
C ALA A 154 7.05 -2.60 13.33
N PRO A 155 6.36 -2.03 12.34
CA PRO A 155 6.67 -2.35 10.96
C PRO A 155 8.11 -1.90 10.72
N TYR A 156 9.00 -2.84 10.46
CA TYR A 156 10.40 -2.58 10.24
C TYR A 156 11.18 -2.18 11.50
N SER A 157 11.53 -3.15 12.32
CA SER A 157 12.53 -2.94 13.38
C SER A 157 13.84 -2.45 12.74
N GLU A 158 14.57 -1.56 13.44
CA GLU A 158 15.90 -1.08 13.01
C GLU A 158 16.87 -2.23 12.70
N GLU A 159 16.67 -3.40 13.32
CA GLU A 159 17.43 -4.63 13.04
C GLU A 159 17.24 -5.15 11.61
N ARG A 160 16.03 -5.07 11.04
CA ARG A 160 15.80 -5.44 9.63
C ARG A 160 16.35 -4.39 8.67
N ARG A 161 16.37 -3.11 9.06
CA ARG A 161 17.06 -2.06 8.29
C ARG A 161 18.57 -2.32 8.23
N LYS A 162 19.18 -2.73 9.34
CA LYS A 162 20.60 -3.10 9.38
C LYS A 162 20.88 -4.34 8.53
N ALA A 163 20.07 -5.38 8.65
CA ALA A 163 20.22 -6.61 7.87
C ALA A 163 20.04 -6.38 6.34
N ALA A 164 19.08 -5.56 5.93
CA ALA A 164 18.89 -5.20 4.52
C ALA A 164 20.05 -4.33 3.98
N SER A 165 20.57 -3.41 4.81
CA SER A 165 21.74 -2.57 4.46
C SER A 165 23.02 -3.39 4.38
N GLU A 166 23.20 -4.39 5.24
CA GLU A 166 24.36 -5.29 5.23
C GLU A 166 24.32 -6.26 4.05
N ALA A 167 23.15 -6.81 3.73
CA ALA A 167 22.95 -7.65 2.55
C ALA A 167 23.20 -6.89 1.24
N ALA A 168 22.77 -5.62 1.16
CA ALA A 168 23.05 -4.77 0.00
C ALA A 168 24.53 -4.45 -0.17
N LYS A 169 25.27 -4.26 0.93
CA LYS A 169 26.73 -4.05 0.92
C LYS A 169 27.48 -5.31 0.50
N GLN A 170 27.02 -6.49 0.93
CA GLN A 170 27.64 -7.77 0.59
C GLN A 170 27.47 -8.14 -0.89
N ASN A 171 26.33 -7.78 -1.50
CA ASN A 171 26.09 -7.97 -2.93
C ASN A 171 26.90 -7.00 -3.83
N SER A 172 27.35 -5.87 -3.31
CA SER A 172 28.18 -4.94 -4.06
C SER A 172 29.66 -5.32 -4.07
N VAL A 173 30.12 -6.09 -3.09
CA VAL A 173 31.52 -6.57 -2.99
C VAL A 173 31.78 -7.81 -3.84
N ASN A 174 30.75 -8.61 -4.16
CA ASN A 174 30.88 -9.80 -4.99
C ASN A 174 30.74 -9.55 -6.51
N LYS A 175 30.78 -8.28 -6.95
CA LYS A 175 30.70 -7.88 -8.39
C LYS A 175 31.98 -7.22 -8.90
N LEU A 176 33.13 -7.55 -8.29
CA LEU A 176 34.47 -7.21 -8.83
C LEU A 176 35.21 -8.48 -9.20
#